data_df58196ef5abb003e33eb1f384d151ce
#
_entry.id   df58196ef5abb003e33eb1f384d151ce
#
_cell.length_a   1.000
_cell.length_b   1.000
_cell.length_c   1.000
_cell.angle_alpha   90.00
_cell.angle_beta   90.00
_cell.angle_gamma   90.00
#
_symmetry.space_group_name_H-M   'P 1'
#
loop_
_entity.id
_entity.type
_entity.pdbx_description
1 polymer ?
#
loop_
_entity_poly.entity_id
_entity_poly.type
_entity_poly.pdbx_seq_one_letter_code
_entity_poly.pdbx_strand_id
1 'polypeptide(L)'
;MSSALVWFRRDLRSFDHAALHHALRFAERVHCAFVFDTAILDVLPARADRRVEFIHASLAELDAALDAMARAAGGAGGGLIVRHGRAEDEIPRLAAELGVDKVFANRDYEPDAIVRDSRVAQRLAEDGIGYEDFKDQVIFERDELLTQAGKPYSVFTPYKNTWLKAVGDVQVSSYAVAKYAAHLAPKHAGETLPGLADIGFEPTNLAELNMPVGMSGGKRLFDDFAVRIERYKRARDFPAVKGVSYLSTHLRFGTVSIRQLAAHARARGGEGAETWLAELIWRDFYHQILWHHPQVVEHAFRPEYEAVQWDDAPELFAAWCEARTGYPIVDAAMRQLNQTGWMHNRLRMIVASFLTKDLGVDWRLGERYFAAQLNDYDLAANNGGWQWAASTGCDAQPWFRIFNPVSQSEKFDPEGRFIRRYLPELARVPDKFIHAPWTMGGIDQAACRTKIGVDYPGPIVDHAAARERTLQRFGVVKNDAQGA
;
A
#
# COMPACT_ATOMS: atom_id res chain seq x y z
N MET A 1 3.78 -25.29 -26.94
CA MET A 1 2.77 -25.23 -25.86
C MET A 1 1.46 -24.79 -26.47
N SER A 2 0.41 -25.59 -26.33
CA SER A 2 -0.85 -25.35 -27.03
C SER A 2 -1.77 -24.38 -26.27
N SER A 3 -1.78 -24.47 -24.94
CA SER A 3 -2.68 -23.67 -24.12
C SER A 3 -2.03 -23.25 -22.80
N ALA A 4 -2.38 -22.08 -22.30
CA ALA A 4 -1.90 -21.55 -21.03
C ALA A 4 -3.01 -20.80 -20.28
N LEU A 5 -2.84 -20.70 -18.96
CA LEU A 5 -3.67 -19.90 -18.08
C LEU A 5 -2.81 -18.82 -17.42
N VAL A 6 -3.24 -17.58 -17.44
CA VAL A 6 -2.63 -16.47 -16.69
C VAL A 6 -3.50 -16.20 -15.48
N TRP A 7 -2.92 -16.33 -14.28
CA TRP A 7 -3.58 -16.05 -13.02
C TRP A 7 -3.25 -14.63 -12.56
N PHE A 8 -4.23 -13.72 -12.72
CA PHE A 8 -4.17 -12.33 -12.26
C PHE A 8 -4.45 -12.22 -10.77
N ARG A 9 -3.77 -11.29 -10.09
CA ARG A 9 -3.91 -11.04 -8.64
C ARG A 9 -3.76 -9.57 -8.28
N ARG A 10 -2.52 -9.09 -8.05
CA ARG A 10 -2.14 -7.71 -7.75
C ARG A 10 -1.53 -7.00 -8.97
N ASP A 11 -2.04 -7.29 -10.13
CA ASP A 11 -1.48 -6.93 -11.43
C ASP A 11 -2.58 -6.68 -12.47
N LEU A 12 -3.65 -5.96 -12.02
CA LEU A 12 -4.91 -5.80 -12.74
C LEU A 12 -4.79 -4.84 -13.93
N ARG A 13 -3.96 -5.21 -14.89
CA ARG A 13 -3.77 -4.46 -16.13
C ARG A 13 -3.49 -5.36 -17.33
N SER A 14 -3.89 -4.90 -18.53
CA SER A 14 -3.71 -5.63 -19.80
C SER A 14 -2.44 -5.23 -20.56
N PHE A 15 -1.67 -4.27 -20.06
CA PHE A 15 -0.45 -3.75 -20.69
C PHE A 15 0.75 -3.90 -19.77
N ASP A 16 1.96 -4.01 -20.33
CA ASP A 16 3.21 -4.13 -19.58
C ASP A 16 3.10 -5.12 -18.39
N HIS A 17 2.67 -6.34 -18.68
CA HIS A 17 2.39 -7.39 -17.73
C HIS A 17 3.26 -8.60 -18.04
N ALA A 18 4.17 -8.96 -17.14
CA ALA A 18 5.19 -9.96 -17.42
C ALA A 18 4.60 -11.35 -17.72
N ALA A 19 3.80 -11.91 -16.81
CA ALA A 19 3.20 -13.24 -17.00
C ALA A 19 2.33 -13.32 -18.25
N LEU A 20 1.48 -12.31 -18.49
CA LEU A 20 0.64 -12.26 -19.69
C LEU A 20 1.47 -12.21 -20.97
N HIS A 21 2.53 -11.38 -21.02
CA HIS A 21 3.43 -11.31 -22.16
C HIS A 21 4.09 -12.66 -22.45
N HIS A 22 4.62 -13.32 -21.42
CA HIS A 22 5.29 -14.62 -21.60
C HIS A 22 4.30 -15.70 -22.01
N ALA A 23 3.12 -15.77 -21.40
CA ALA A 23 2.08 -16.72 -21.81
C ALA A 23 1.69 -16.52 -23.28
N LEU A 24 1.36 -15.30 -23.69
CA LEU A 24 0.97 -14.96 -25.07
C LEU A 24 2.08 -15.21 -26.10
N ARG A 25 3.34 -15.13 -25.69
CA ARG A 25 4.48 -15.37 -26.57
C ARG A 25 4.72 -16.85 -26.83
N PHE A 26 4.40 -17.71 -25.87
CA PHE A 26 4.77 -19.12 -25.91
C PHE A 26 3.59 -20.09 -26.13
N ALA A 27 2.35 -19.65 -25.88
CA ALA A 27 1.16 -20.48 -26.10
C ALA A 27 0.33 -19.97 -27.28
N GLU A 28 -0.32 -20.90 -27.98
CA GLU A 28 -1.22 -20.59 -29.11
C GLU A 28 -2.59 -20.09 -28.62
N ARG A 29 -2.95 -20.44 -27.37
CA ARG A 29 -4.20 -20.05 -26.73
C ARG A 29 -3.97 -19.75 -25.25
N VAL A 30 -4.33 -18.53 -24.83
CA VAL A 30 -4.09 -18.04 -23.47
C VAL A 30 -5.41 -17.62 -22.82
N HIS A 31 -5.79 -18.32 -21.79
CA HIS A 31 -6.88 -17.96 -20.90
C HIS A 31 -6.38 -17.04 -19.79
N CYS A 32 -7.23 -16.12 -19.32
CA CYS A 32 -6.94 -15.24 -18.21
C CYS A 32 -7.95 -15.51 -17.07
N ALA A 33 -7.48 -15.60 -15.83
CA ALA A 33 -8.34 -15.82 -14.69
C ALA A 33 -7.99 -14.94 -13.49
N PHE A 34 -9.00 -14.67 -12.67
CA PHE A 34 -8.89 -14.08 -11.35
C PHE A 34 -9.70 -14.90 -10.34
N VAL A 35 -9.21 -15.03 -9.12
CA VAL A 35 -9.94 -15.69 -8.03
C VAL A 35 -10.17 -14.69 -6.91
N PHE A 36 -11.44 -14.46 -6.56
CA PHE A 36 -11.80 -13.87 -5.28
C PHE A 36 -11.52 -14.92 -4.20
N ASP A 37 -10.31 -14.86 -3.65
CA ASP A 37 -9.78 -15.88 -2.74
C ASP A 37 -10.41 -15.79 -1.36
N THR A 38 -11.23 -16.77 -0.99
CA THR A 38 -11.92 -16.83 0.30
C THR A 38 -10.95 -16.91 1.48
N ALA A 39 -9.74 -17.45 1.30
CA ALA A 39 -8.72 -17.41 2.34
C ALA A 39 -8.30 -15.96 2.71
N ILE A 40 -8.46 -15.01 1.78
CA ILE A 40 -8.21 -13.59 2.02
C ILE A 40 -9.50 -12.86 2.41
N LEU A 41 -10.62 -13.16 1.71
CA LEU A 41 -11.86 -12.39 1.85
C LEU A 41 -12.60 -12.70 3.16
N ASP A 42 -12.57 -13.94 3.62
CA ASP A 42 -13.35 -14.37 4.80
C ASP A 42 -12.84 -13.78 6.11
N VAL A 43 -11.55 -13.43 6.17
CA VAL A 43 -10.91 -12.82 7.33
C VAL A 43 -11.04 -11.29 7.38
N LEU A 44 -11.60 -10.66 6.33
CA LEU A 44 -11.83 -9.22 6.34
C LEU A 44 -12.88 -8.83 7.38
N PRO A 45 -12.63 -7.77 8.17
CA PRO A 45 -13.48 -7.42 9.31
C PRO A 45 -14.85 -6.87 8.91
N ALA A 46 -15.00 -6.37 7.68
CA ALA A 46 -16.23 -5.77 7.18
C ALA A 46 -16.60 -6.32 5.80
N ARG A 47 -17.91 -6.40 5.52
CA ARG A 47 -18.41 -6.77 4.18
C ARG A 47 -18.53 -5.57 3.23
N ALA A 48 -18.54 -4.35 3.74
CA ALA A 48 -18.36 -3.12 2.97
C ALA A 48 -16.87 -2.74 2.95
N ASP A 49 -16.08 -3.37 2.07
CA ASP A 49 -14.63 -3.15 1.94
C ASP A 49 -14.30 -2.47 0.61
N ARG A 50 -13.74 -1.25 0.70
CA ARG A 50 -13.39 -0.45 -0.48
C ARG A 50 -12.36 -1.11 -1.39
N ARG A 51 -11.51 -1.99 -0.85
CA ARG A 51 -10.50 -2.73 -1.64
C ARG A 51 -11.18 -3.75 -2.54
N VAL A 52 -12.18 -4.46 -2.02
CA VAL A 52 -12.95 -5.46 -2.77
C VAL A 52 -13.75 -4.78 -3.88
N GLU A 53 -14.40 -3.64 -3.58
CA GLU A 53 -15.11 -2.85 -4.59
C GLU A 53 -14.16 -2.28 -5.66
N PHE A 54 -12.97 -1.77 -5.27
CA PHE A 54 -11.95 -1.31 -6.21
C PHE A 54 -11.45 -2.43 -7.12
N ILE A 55 -11.19 -3.63 -6.57
CA ILE A 55 -10.80 -4.81 -7.34
C ILE A 55 -11.90 -5.17 -8.32
N HIS A 56 -13.15 -5.29 -7.85
CA HIS A 56 -14.31 -5.64 -8.67
C HIS A 56 -14.45 -4.70 -9.88
N ALA A 57 -14.43 -3.39 -9.65
CA ALA A 57 -14.51 -2.40 -10.72
C ALA A 57 -13.30 -2.47 -11.67
N SER A 58 -12.10 -2.76 -11.15
CA SER A 58 -10.88 -2.93 -11.96
C SER A 58 -10.93 -4.19 -12.83
N LEU A 59 -11.55 -5.27 -12.34
CA LEU A 59 -11.74 -6.50 -13.11
C LEU A 59 -12.71 -6.31 -14.28
N ALA A 60 -13.77 -5.51 -14.11
CA ALA A 60 -14.69 -5.18 -15.19
C ALA A 60 -13.98 -4.45 -16.34
N GLU A 61 -13.10 -3.49 -16.01
CA GLU A 61 -12.29 -2.80 -17.02
C GLU A 61 -11.26 -3.72 -17.67
N LEU A 62 -10.61 -4.58 -16.87
CA LEU A 62 -9.62 -5.53 -17.37
C LEU A 62 -10.25 -6.56 -18.32
N ASP A 63 -11.42 -7.10 -17.99
CA ASP A 63 -12.17 -8.04 -18.83
C ASP A 63 -12.45 -7.43 -20.20
N ALA A 64 -13.02 -6.22 -20.23
CA ALA A 64 -13.31 -5.50 -21.46
C ALA A 64 -12.03 -5.17 -22.27
N ALA A 65 -10.95 -4.80 -21.58
CA ALA A 65 -9.68 -4.45 -22.23
C ALA A 65 -9.00 -5.66 -22.86
N LEU A 66 -9.06 -6.84 -22.24
CA LEU A 66 -8.55 -8.09 -22.81
C LEU A 66 -9.31 -8.49 -24.08
N ASP A 67 -10.64 -8.40 -24.07
CA ASP A 67 -11.45 -8.71 -25.27
C ASP A 67 -11.15 -7.72 -26.41
N ALA A 68 -11.16 -6.42 -26.11
CA ALA A 68 -10.86 -5.38 -27.10
C ALA A 68 -9.46 -5.54 -27.70
N MET A 69 -8.45 -5.84 -26.89
CA MET A 69 -7.07 -6.04 -27.31
C MET A 69 -6.93 -7.29 -28.21
N ALA A 70 -7.60 -8.39 -27.87
CA ALA A 70 -7.61 -9.61 -28.66
C ALA A 70 -8.20 -9.36 -30.05
N ARG A 71 -9.38 -8.73 -30.14
CA ARG A 71 -10.05 -8.40 -31.40
C ARG A 71 -9.24 -7.44 -32.26
N ALA A 72 -8.63 -6.42 -31.65
CA ALA A 72 -7.75 -5.48 -32.35
C ALA A 72 -6.52 -6.16 -32.98
N ALA A 73 -6.06 -7.26 -32.39
CA ALA A 73 -4.97 -8.08 -32.90
C ALA A 73 -5.42 -9.15 -33.92
N GLY A 74 -6.70 -9.21 -34.26
CA GLY A 74 -7.26 -10.20 -35.19
C GLY A 74 -7.62 -11.54 -34.57
N GLY A 75 -7.63 -11.63 -33.23
CA GLY A 75 -8.06 -12.81 -32.50
C GLY A 75 -9.59 -12.96 -32.39
N ALA A 76 -10.05 -14.10 -31.89
CA ALA A 76 -11.47 -14.42 -31.74
C ALA A 76 -12.17 -13.68 -30.59
N GLY A 77 -11.40 -13.01 -29.72
CA GLY A 77 -11.82 -12.35 -28.50
C GLY A 77 -10.94 -12.76 -27.32
N GLY A 78 -11.21 -12.18 -26.16
CA GLY A 78 -10.51 -12.45 -24.92
C GLY A 78 -11.47 -12.31 -23.74
N GLY A 79 -10.93 -12.09 -22.57
CA GLY A 79 -11.67 -11.80 -21.37
C GLY A 79 -11.13 -12.51 -20.16
N LEU A 80 -11.77 -12.29 -19.00
CA LEU A 80 -11.33 -12.76 -17.70
C LEU A 80 -12.33 -13.77 -17.14
N ILE A 81 -11.86 -14.98 -16.82
CA ILE A 81 -12.62 -15.99 -16.07
C ILE A 81 -12.49 -15.65 -14.60
N VAL A 82 -13.61 -15.43 -13.93
CA VAL A 82 -13.60 -15.06 -12.50
C VAL A 82 -14.20 -16.20 -11.67
N ARG A 83 -13.50 -16.58 -10.61
CA ARG A 83 -13.94 -17.59 -9.65
C ARG A 83 -14.00 -16.99 -8.24
N HIS A 84 -14.84 -17.57 -7.40
CA HIS A 84 -14.95 -17.28 -5.98
C HIS A 84 -14.75 -18.57 -5.19
N GLY A 85 -13.69 -18.64 -4.40
CA GLY A 85 -13.28 -19.83 -3.67
C GLY A 85 -11.83 -19.74 -3.23
N ARG A 86 -11.28 -20.80 -2.68
CA ARG A 86 -9.85 -20.84 -2.33
C ARG A 86 -9.00 -20.92 -3.60
N ALA A 87 -8.07 -20.00 -3.77
CA ALA A 87 -7.22 -19.99 -4.97
C ALA A 87 -6.40 -21.27 -5.12
N GLU A 88 -6.00 -21.88 -4.01
CA GLU A 88 -5.30 -23.19 -3.98
C GLU A 88 -6.12 -24.31 -4.63
N ASP A 89 -7.47 -24.24 -4.61
CA ASP A 89 -8.37 -25.21 -5.20
C ASP A 89 -8.82 -24.78 -6.60
N GLU A 90 -9.19 -23.50 -6.75
CA GLU A 90 -9.79 -22.98 -7.96
C GLU A 90 -8.83 -22.94 -9.15
N ILE A 91 -7.56 -22.57 -8.94
CA ILE A 91 -6.59 -22.44 -10.04
C ILE A 91 -6.23 -23.82 -10.63
N PRO A 92 -5.86 -24.84 -9.83
CA PRO A 92 -5.62 -26.19 -10.37
C PRO A 92 -6.85 -26.76 -11.06
N ARG A 93 -8.05 -26.64 -10.45
CA ARG A 93 -9.30 -27.09 -11.04
C ARG A 93 -9.56 -26.44 -12.41
N LEU A 94 -9.47 -25.11 -12.50
CA LEU A 94 -9.68 -24.38 -13.73
C LEU A 94 -8.63 -24.73 -14.78
N ALA A 95 -7.38 -24.92 -14.40
CA ALA A 95 -6.31 -25.34 -15.29
C ALA A 95 -6.59 -26.70 -15.93
N ALA A 96 -7.08 -27.66 -15.12
CA ALA A 96 -7.49 -28.99 -15.59
C ALA A 96 -8.74 -28.92 -16.49
N GLU A 97 -9.77 -28.15 -16.11
CA GLU A 97 -11.00 -27.92 -16.90
C GLU A 97 -10.69 -27.36 -18.29
N LEU A 98 -9.75 -26.42 -18.38
CA LEU A 98 -9.35 -25.79 -19.64
C LEU A 98 -8.32 -26.63 -20.42
N GLY A 99 -7.75 -27.67 -19.83
CA GLY A 99 -6.72 -28.50 -20.43
C GLY A 99 -5.46 -27.71 -20.79
N VAL A 100 -5.00 -26.83 -19.89
CA VAL A 100 -3.81 -26.01 -20.16
C VAL A 100 -2.52 -26.77 -19.83
N ASP A 101 -1.47 -26.48 -20.59
CA ASP A 101 -0.13 -27.06 -20.35
C ASP A 101 0.58 -26.40 -19.17
N LYS A 102 0.29 -25.10 -18.93
CA LYS A 102 1.01 -24.30 -17.92
C LYS A 102 0.16 -23.14 -17.40
N VAL A 103 0.34 -22.83 -16.11
CA VAL A 103 -0.16 -21.63 -15.46
C VAL A 103 0.97 -20.61 -15.30
N PHE A 104 0.71 -19.36 -15.64
CA PHE A 104 1.61 -18.22 -15.52
C PHE A 104 1.07 -17.23 -14.49
N ALA A 105 1.92 -16.68 -13.63
CA ALA A 105 1.56 -15.67 -12.66
C ALA A 105 2.67 -14.63 -12.48
N ASN A 106 2.35 -13.45 -11.96
CA ASN A 106 3.36 -12.52 -11.49
C ASN A 106 3.62 -12.75 -10.00
N ARG A 107 4.89 -12.72 -9.61
CA ARG A 107 5.37 -13.09 -8.27
C ARG A 107 4.82 -12.14 -7.20
N ASP A 108 4.46 -12.69 -6.05
CA ASP A 108 4.18 -11.97 -4.84
C ASP A 108 5.29 -12.19 -3.80
N TYR A 109 5.45 -11.25 -2.86
CA TYR A 109 6.54 -11.23 -1.88
C TYR A 109 6.04 -11.34 -0.44
N GLU A 110 4.72 -11.33 -0.24
CA GLU A 110 4.11 -11.52 1.07
C GLU A 110 4.21 -13.00 1.50
N PRO A 111 4.59 -13.32 2.74
CA PRO A 111 4.82 -14.70 3.16
C PRO A 111 3.65 -15.65 2.87
N ASP A 112 2.42 -15.24 3.19
CA ASP A 112 1.23 -16.06 2.94
C ASP A 112 0.98 -16.30 1.45
N ALA A 113 1.27 -15.30 0.62
CA ALA A 113 1.17 -15.43 -0.83
C ALA A 113 2.21 -16.42 -1.39
N ILE A 114 3.43 -16.40 -0.87
CA ILE A 114 4.48 -17.36 -1.24
C ILE A 114 4.05 -18.78 -0.89
N VAL A 115 3.50 -19.01 0.30
CA VAL A 115 2.99 -20.32 0.73
C VAL A 115 1.83 -20.78 -0.17
N ARG A 116 0.85 -19.91 -0.43
CA ARG A 116 -0.28 -20.19 -1.33
C ARG A 116 0.21 -20.56 -2.73
N ASP A 117 1.09 -19.74 -3.32
CA ASP A 117 1.59 -19.95 -4.68
C ASP A 117 2.38 -21.27 -4.79
N SER A 118 3.15 -21.63 -3.75
CA SER A 118 3.86 -22.91 -3.68
C SER A 118 2.87 -24.10 -3.65
N ARG A 119 1.77 -24.00 -2.92
CA ARG A 119 0.73 -25.04 -2.88
C ARG A 119 0.01 -25.16 -4.22
N VAL A 120 -0.32 -24.05 -4.86
CA VAL A 120 -0.89 -24.07 -6.22
C VAL A 120 0.06 -24.76 -7.20
N ALA A 121 1.35 -24.39 -7.20
CA ALA A 121 2.35 -25.01 -8.05
C ALA A 121 2.49 -26.52 -7.81
N GLN A 122 2.47 -26.96 -6.56
CA GLN A 122 2.50 -28.38 -6.21
C GLN A 122 1.30 -29.14 -6.77
N ARG A 123 0.08 -28.62 -6.57
CA ARG A 123 -1.15 -29.28 -7.05
C ARG A 123 -1.23 -29.34 -8.58
N LEU A 124 -0.79 -28.29 -9.26
CA LEU A 124 -0.67 -28.28 -10.71
C LEU A 124 0.30 -29.37 -11.20
N ALA A 125 1.42 -29.55 -10.50
CA ALA A 125 2.40 -30.56 -10.85
C ALA A 125 1.88 -31.99 -10.67
N GLU A 126 0.97 -32.25 -9.70
CA GLU A 126 0.28 -33.53 -9.51
C GLU A 126 -0.56 -33.90 -10.76
N ASP A 127 -1.11 -32.91 -11.45
CA ASP A 127 -1.87 -33.07 -12.69
C ASP A 127 -1.01 -32.93 -13.96
N GLY A 128 0.32 -32.84 -13.81
CA GLY A 128 1.27 -32.66 -14.94
C GLY A 128 1.24 -31.29 -15.58
N ILE A 129 0.65 -30.29 -14.93
CA ILE A 129 0.54 -28.91 -15.41
C ILE A 129 1.72 -28.09 -14.87
N GLY A 130 2.42 -27.36 -15.73
CA GLY A 130 3.52 -26.49 -15.33
C GLY A 130 3.06 -25.23 -14.60
N TYR A 131 3.94 -24.67 -13.74
CA TYR A 131 3.73 -23.34 -13.14
C TYR A 131 5.00 -22.48 -13.35
N GLU A 132 4.81 -21.23 -13.73
CA GLU A 132 5.91 -20.29 -13.94
C GLU A 132 5.53 -18.89 -13.48
N ASP A 133 6.40 -18.28 -12.65
CA ASP A 133 6.18 -16.96 -12.12
C ASP A 133 7.23 -15.92 -12.56
N PHE A 134 6.83 -14.65 -12.61
CA PHE A 134 7.64 -13.56 -13.16
C PHE A 134 7.68 -12.36 -12.22
N LYS A 135 8.81 -11.63 -12.23
CA LYS A 135 8.94 -10.35 -11.57
C LYS A 135 8.08 -9.30 -12.28
N ASP A 136 7.22 -8.61 -11.53
CA ASP A 136 6.34 -7.57 -12.08
C ASP A 136 6.07 -6.39 -11.12
N GLN A 137 6.01 -6.65 -9.81
CA GLN A 137 5.63 -5.67 -8.80
C GLN A 137 6.76 -4.71 -8.40
N VAL A 138 8.00 -5.07 -8.66
CA VAL A 138 9.22 -4.33 -8.29
C VAL A 138 10.19 -4.28 -9.46
N ILE A 139 11.12 -3.33 -9.43
CA ILE A 139 12.19 -3.23 -10.45
C ILE A 139 13.31 -4.20 -10.14
N PHE A 140 13.74 -4.26 -8.89
CA PHE A 140 14.68 -5.26 -8.42
C PHE A 140 14.06 -6.09 -7.30
N GLU A 141 14.28 -7.39 -7.34
CA GLU A 141 13.73 -8.34 -6.38
C GLU A 141 14.81 -9.21 -5.73
N ARG A 142 14.48 -9.80 -4.58
CA ARG A 142 15.27 -10.84 -3.93
C ARG A 142 16.76 -10.46 -3.86
N ASP A 143 17.63 -11.29 -4.44
CA ASP A 143 19.08 -11.16 -4.43
C ASP A 143 19.66 -10.34 -5.59
N GLU A 144 18.83 -9.68 -6.39
CA GLU A 144 19.32 -8.88 -7.53
C GLU A 144 20.16 -7.67 -7.10
N LEU A 145 19.92 -7.14 -5.89
CA LEU A 145 20.73 -6.08 -5.30
C LEU A 145 21.21 -6.49 -3.90
N LEU A 146 22.49 -6.84 -3.83
CA LEU A 146 23.17 -7.18 -2.58
C LEU A 146 24.34 -6.24 -2.33
N THR A 147 24.78 -6.15 -1.07
CA THR A 147 26.03 -5.47 -0.69
C THR A 147 27.24 -6.17 -1.30
N GLN A 148 28.40 -5.54 -1.28
CA GLN A 148 29.65 -6.17 -1.73
C GLN A 148 29.99 -7.47 -0.97
N ALA A 149 29.46 -7.62 0.25
CA ALA A 149 29.62 -8.85 1.05
C ALA A 149 28.54 -9.91 0.77
N GLY A 150 27.72 -9.74 -0.28
CA GLY A 150 26.63 -10.67 -0.62
C GLY A 150 25.46 -10.67 0.37
N LYS A 151 25.29 -9.63 1.17
CA LYS A 151 24.20 -9.51 2.15
C LYS A 151 23.12 -8.54 1.67
N PRO A 152 21.85 -8.72 2.09
CA PRO A 152 20.81 -7.76 1.81
C PRO A 152 21.11 -6.39 2.46
N TYR A 153 20.59 -5.33 1.85
CA TYR A 153 20.68 -3.98 2.42
C TYR A 153 19.69 -3.81 3.58
N SER A 154 20.15 -3.22 4.68
CA SER A 154 19.31 -2.81 5.82
C SER A 154 19.19 -1.29 5.97
N VAL A 155 19.85 -0.53 5.09
CA VAL A 155 19.84 0.95 5.09
C VAL A 155 19.47 1.44 3.70
N PHE A 156 18.50 2.36 3.63
CA PHE A 156 17.91 2.82 2.36
C PHE A 156 18.90 3.56 1.45
N THR A 157 19.70 4.47 1.98
CA THR A 157 20.58 5.31 1.15
C THR A 157 21.59 4.48 0.35
N PRO A 158 22.32 3.51 0.93
CA PRO A 158 23.17 2.58 0.16
C PRO A 158 22.38 1.77 -0.86
N TYR A 159 21.20 1.24 -0.49
CA TYR A 159 20.32 0.50 -1.41
C TYR A 159 19.92 1.36 -2.61
N LYS A 160 19.38 2.57 -2.37
CA LYS A 160 19.02 3.51 -3.42
C LYS A 160 20.19 3.82 -4.36
N ASN A 161 21.37 4.06 -3.82
CA ASN A 161 22.55 4.37 -4.64
C ASN A 161 22.94 3.19 -5.54
N THR A 162 22.84 1.95 -5.04
CA THR A 162 23.09 0.74 -5.83
C THR A 162 21.99 0.54 -6.86
N TRP A 163 20.72 0.73 -6.49
CA TRP A 163 19.58 0.67 -7.38
C TRP A 163 19.74 1.63 -8.56
N LEU A 164 20.08 2.90 -8.30
CA LEU A 164 20.28 3.92 -9.34
C LEU A 164 21.46 3.62 -10.28
N LYS A 165 22.48 2.91 -9.80
CA LYS A 165 23.61 2.46 -10.63
C LYS A 165 23.26 1.23 -11.47
N ALA A 166 22.43 0.34 -10.93
CA ALA A 166 22.08 -0.91 -11.58
C ALA A 166 20.95 -0.79 -12.60
N VAL A 167 20.04 0.20 -12.41
CA VAL A 167 18.90 0.37 -13.30
C VAL A 167 19.34 0.88 -14.66
N GLY A 168 19.13 0.05 -15.69
CA GLY A 168 19.24 0.40 -17.10
C GLY A 168 17.87 0.43 -17.79
N ASP A 169 17.88 0.60 -19.10
CA ASP A 169 16.64 0.63 -19.88
C ASP A 169 15.93 -0.72 -19.90
N VAL A 170 16.69 -1.82 -19.78
CA VAL A 170 16.12 -3.19 -19.75
C VAL A 170 15.21 -3.38 -18.53
N GLN A 171 15.61 -2.91 -17.34
CA GLN A 171 14.85 -3.08 -16.11
C GLN A 171 13.53 -2.31 -16.11
N VAL A 172 13.45 -1.23 -16.87
CA VAL A 172 12.24 -0.37 -16.97
C VAL A 172 11.54 -0.47 -18.32
N SER A 173 11.96 -1.42 -19.19
CA SER A 173 11.31 -1.69 -20.46
C SER A 173 9.94 -2.33 -20.26
N SER A 174 8.94 -1.84 -21.00
CA SER A 174 7.60 -2.39 -20.97
C SER A 174 7.51 -3.69 -21.76
N TYR A 175 6.79 -4.66 -21.22
CA TYR A 175 6.42 -5.89 -21.93
C TYR A 175 5.38 -5.59 -23.03
N ALA A 176 5.69 -5.97 -24.28
CA ALA A 176 4.83 -5.70 -25.45
C ALA A 176 3.68 -6.73 -25.54
N VAL A 177 2.73 -6.68 -24.60
CA VAL A 177 1.60 -7.61 -24.50
C VAL A 177 0.75 -7.59 -25.77
N ALA A 178 0.36 -6.40 -26.23
CA ALA A 178 -0.53 -6.23 -27.40
C ALA A 178 -0.01 -6.91 -28.69
N LYS A 179 1.32 -7.08 -28.80
CA LYS A 179 1.94 -7.73 -29.98
C LYS A 179 1.46 -9.16 -30.21
N TYR A 180 1.11 -9.87 -29.16
CA TYR A 180 0.74 -11.29 -29.19
C TYR A 180 -0.71 -11.53 -28.78
N ALA A 181 -1.51 -10.47 -28.67
CA ALA A 181 -2.86 -10.53 -28.13
C ALA A 181 -3.86 -11.35 -28.98
N ALA A 182 -3.53 -11.68 -30.24
CA ALA A 182 -4.32 -12.61 -31.03
C ALA A 182 -4.43 -14.02 -30.43
N HIS A 183 -3.49 -14.39 -29.54
CA HIS A 183 -3.50 -15.67 -28.85
C HIS A 183 -4.41 -15.69 -27.60
N LEU A 184 -5.02 -14.55 -27.20
CA LEU A 184 -6.02 -14.57 -26.15
C LEU A 184 -7.20 -15.46 -26.52
N ALA A 185 -7.61 -16.30 -25.59
CA ALA A 185 -8.76 -17.17 -25.75
C ALA A 185 -10.04 -16.44 -25.34
N PRO A 186 -11.12 -16.52 -26.12
CA PRO A 186 -12.41 -16.04 -25.66
C PRO A 186 -12.85 -16.83 -24.43
N LYS A 187 -13.51 -16.17 -23.49
CA LYS A 187 -14.13 -16.84 -22.38
C LYS A 187 -15.36 -17.64 -22.84
N HIS A 188 -15.73 -18.67 -22.07
CA HIS A 188 -16.89 -19.47 -22.41
C HIS A 188 -18.19 -18.64 -22.35
N ALA A 189 -19.17 -19.03 -23.15
CA ALA A 189 -20.49 -18.42 -23.13
C ALA A 189 -21.12 -18.59 -21.72
N GLY A 190 -21.61 -17.50 -21.15
CA GLY A 190 -22.16 -17.50 -19.79
C GLY A 190 -21.17 -17.14 -18.68
N GLU A 191 -19.87 -17.04 -18.95
CA GLU A 191 -18.89 -16.53 -17.98
C GLU A 191 -19.10 -15.01 -17.77
N THR A 192 -19.55 -14.65 -16.60
CA THR A 192 -19.77 -13.24 -16.19
C THR A 192 -18.97 -12.92 -14.92
N LEU A 193 -18.65 -11.65 -14.75
CA LEU A 193 -18.09 -11.17 -13.49
C LEU A 193 -19.18 -11.28 -12.41
N PRO A 194 -18.97 -12.02 -11.30
CA PRO A 194 -19.93 -12.07 -10.20
C PRO A 194 -20.12 -10.68 -9.61
N GLY A 195 -21.33 -10.32 -9.19
CA GLY A 195 -21.58 -9.09 -8.47
C GLY A 195 -20.96 -9.10 -7.07
N LEU A 196 -20.84 -7.93 -6.42
CA LEU A 196 -20.33 -7.84 -5.06
C LEU A 196 -21.13 -8.72 -4.09
N ALA A 197 -22.47 -8.74 -4.21
CA ALA A 197 -23.34 -9.57 -3.38
C ALA A 197 -23.08 -11.08 -3.57
N ASP A 198 -22.75 -11.51 -4.78
CA ASP A 198 -22.47 -12.91 -5.10
C ASP A 198 -21.20 -13.43 -4.43
N ILE A 199 -20.27 -12.53 -4.11
CA ILE A 199 -19.04 -12.82 -3.36
C ILE A 199 -19.13 -12.41 -1.88
N GLY A 200 -20.34 -12.09 -1.40
CA GLY A 200 -20.62 -11.79 0.00
C GLY A 200 -20.21 -10.39 0.47
N PHE A 201 -20.09 -9.41 -0.44
CA PHE A 201 -19.72 -8.03 -0.13
C PHE A 201 -20.83 -7.04 -0.50
N GLU A 202 -20.72 -5.85 0.10
CA GLU A 202 -21.65 -4.75 -0.08
C GLU A 202 -20.92 -3.55 -0.73
N PRO A 203 -21.66 -2.69 -1.48
CA PRO A 203 -21.11 -1.43 -1.96
C PRO A 203 -20.63 -0.53 -0.80
N THR A 204 -19.59 0.25 -1.04
CA THR A 204 -19.05 1.21 -0.08
C THR A 204 -19.33 2.64 -0.55
N ASN A 205 -18.69 3.62 0.11
CA ASN A 205 -18.70 5.02 -0.34
C ASN A 205 -17.65 5.34 -1.42
N LEU A 206 -17.09 4.34 -2.11
CA LEU A 206 -16.02 4.53 -3.08
C LEU A 206 -16.42 5.48 -4.22
N ALA A 207 -17.67 5.36 -4.69
CA ALA A 207 -18.23 6.24 -5.72
C ALA A 207 -18.36 7.70 -5.23
N GLU A 208 -18.80 7.91 -3.98
CA GLU A 208 -18.93 9.23 -3.36
C GLU A 208 -17.57 9.92 -3.19
N LEU A 209 -16.52 9.14 -2.90
CA LEU A 209 -15.15 9.62 -2.82
C LEU A 209 -14.56 10.02 -4.18
N ASN A 210 -15.28 9.73 -5.27
CA ASN A 210 -14.78 9.92 -6.65
C ASN A 210 -13.39 9.31 -6.86
N MET A 211 -13.10 8.19 -6.21
CA MET A 211 -11.83 7.53 -6.31
C MET A 211 -11.68 6.89 -7.69
N PRO A 212 -10.67 7.28 -8.48
CA PRO A 212 -10.44 6.64 -9.77
C PRO A 212 -10.15 5.15 -9.60
N VAL A 213 -10.79 4.30 -10.38
CA VAL A 213 -10.59 2.85 -10.35
C VAL A 213 -10.03 2.34 -11.67
N GLY A 214 -9.47 1.14 -11.67
CA GLY A 214 -8.96 0.47 -12.86
C GLY A 214 -7.73 1.13 -13.51
N MET A 215 -7.39 0.67 -14.70
CA MET A 215 -6.25 1.18 -15.48
C MET A 215 -6.48 2.62 -15.91
N SER A 216 -7.69 2.95 -16.36
CA SER A 216 -8.06 4.31 -16.77
C SER A 216 -7.98 5.31 -15.61
N GLY A 217 -8.38 4.88 -14.41
CA GLY A 217 -8.23 5.67 -13.19
C GLY A 217 -6.77 5.92 -12.83
N GLY A 218 -5.94 4.88 -12.89
CA GLY A 218 -4.50 4.99 -12.65
C GLY A 218 -3.82 5.91 -13.66
N LYS A 219 -4.17 5.77 -14.95
CA LYS A 219 -3.66 6.64 -16.01
C LYS A 219 -4.04 8.11 -15.77
N ARG A 220 -5.30 8.37 -15.44
CA ARG A 220 -5.78 9.75 -15.17
C ARG A 220 -5.03 10.39 -14.01
N LEU A 221 -4.81 9.66 -12.91
CA LEU A 221 -4.03 10.16 -11.77
C LEU A 221 -2.56 10.41 -12.14
N PHE A 222 -1.99 9.51 -12.94
CA PHE A 222 -0.60 9.66 -13.38
C PHE A 222 -0.43 10.86 -14.31
N ASP A 223 -1.32 11.04 -15.30
CA ASP A 223 -1.29 12.18 -16.22
C ASP A 223 -1.42 13.52 -15.45
N ASP A 224 -2.34 13.60 -14.49
CA ASP A 224 -2.49 14.76 -13.60
C ASP A 224 -1.22 15.01 -12.75
N PHE A 225 -0.58 13.95 -12.27
CA PHE A 225 0.65 14.08 -11.49
C PHE A 225 1.85 14.48 -12.35
N ALA A 226 1.98 13.94 -13.55
CA ALA A 226 3.12 14.16 -14.45
C ALA A 226 3.32 15.63 -14.80
N VAL A 227 2.24 16.42 -14.92
CA VAL A 227 2.32 17.87 -15.19
C VAL A 227 2.80 18.70 -13.98
N ARG A 228 2.75 18.14 -12.78
CA ARG A 228 3.14 18.81 -11.52
C ARG A 228 4.30 18.15 -10.78
N ILE A 229 4.90 17.11 -11.36
CA ILE A 229 5.97 16.32 -10.75
C ILE A 229 7.17 17.16 -10.31
N GLU A 230 7.48 18.25 -11.02
CA GLU A 230 8.57 19.17 -10.69
C GLU A 230 8.41 19.81 -9.31
N ARG A 231 7.15 20.00 -8.86
CA ARG A 231 6.83 20.58 -7.55
C ARG A 231 6.84 19.54 -6.43
N TYR A 232 6.98 18.25 -6.75
CA TYR A 232 6.80 17.16 -5.81
C TYR A 232 7.65 17.35 -4.54
N LYS A 233 8.94 17.60 -4.66
CA LYS A 233 9.83 17.78 -3.50
C LYS A 233 9.35 18.86 -2.54
N ARG A 234 8.78 19.96 -3.05
CA ARG A 234 8.30 21.08 -2.25
C ARG A 234 6.91 20.90 -1.69
N ALA A 235 6.08 20.10 -2.39
CA ALA A 235 4.65 19.97 -2.08
C ALA A 235 4.31 18.66 -1.33
N ARG A 236 5.17 17.65 -1.39
CA ARG A 236 4.89 16.28 -0.91
C ARG A 236 4.60 16.18 0.58
N ASP A 237 5.04 17.13 1.38
CA ASP A 237 4.91 17.08 2.84
C ASP A 237 3.66 17.81 3.37
N PHE A 238 2.92 18.53 2.52
CA PHE A 238 1.79 19.36 2.92
C PHE A 238 0.45 18.68 2.58
N PRO A 239 -0.28 18.12 3.57
CA PRO A 239 -1.50 17.33 3.31
C PRO A 239 -2.67 18.16 2.75
N ALA A 240 -2.68 19.48 2.98
CA ALA A 240 -3.68 20.37 2.39
C ALA A 240 -3.42 20.69 0.91
N VAL A 241 -2.24 20.35 0.39
CA VAL A 241 -1.81 20.64 -0.98
C VAL A 241 -1.92 19.39 -1.85
N LYS A 242 -2.40 19.55 -3.09
CA LYS A 242 -2.38 18.47 -4.09
C LYS A 242 -0.94 18.22 -4.57
N GLY A 243 -0.08 17.66 -3.69
CA GLY A 243 1.36 17.50 -3.89
C GLY A 243 1.76 16.10 -4.35
N VAL A 244 1.05 15.06 -3.92
CA VAL A 244 1.40 13.65 -4.15
C VAL A 244 0.73 13.07 -5.41
N SER A 245 1.16 11.87 -5.83
CA SER A 245 0.66 11.21 -7.03
C SER A 245 -0.71 10.54 -6.87
N TYR A 246 -1.10 10.16 -5.65
CA TYR A 246 -2.29 9.36 -5.32
C TYR A 246 -2.32 7.97 -5.99
N LEU A 247 -1.17 7.44 -6.40
CA LEU A 247 -1.07 6.16 -7.12
C LEU A 247 -0.91 4.93 -6.21
N SER A 248 -0.89 5.09 -4.89
CA SER A 248 -0.58 3.99 -3.97
C SER A 248 -1.55 2.81 -4.09
N THR A 249 -2.86 3.04 -4.19
CA THR A 249 -3.86 1.99 -4.43
C THR A 249 -3.66 1.31 -5.80
N HIS A 250 -3.35 2.09 -6.83
CA HIS A 250 -3.06 1.56 -8.17
C HIS A 250 -1.77 0.74 -8.22
N LEU A 251 -0.75 1.12 -7.44
CA LEU A 251 0.47 0.32 -7.26
C LEU A 251 0.21 -0.96 -6.46
N ARG A 252 -0.68 -0.90 -5.45
CA ARG A 252 -1.07 -2.10 -4.67
C ARG A 252 -1.74 -3.15 -5.55
N PHE A 253 -2.68 -2.74 -6.41
CA PHE A 253 -3.46 -3.66 -7.25
C PHE A 253 -2.93 -3.77 -8.69
N GLY A 254 -1.80 -3.12 -8.98
CA GLY A 254 -1.11 -3.25 -10.26
C GLY A 254 -1.90 -2.76 -11.47
N THR A 255 -2.86 -1.84 -11.29
CA THR A 255 -3.57 -1.17 -12.39
C THR A 255 -2.71 -0.12 -13.11
N VAL A 256 -1.50 0.14 -12.57
CA VAL A 256 -0.40 0.88 -13.22
C VAL A 256 0.87 0.02 -13.21
N SER A 257 1.78 0.29 -14.14
CA SER A 257 3.06 -0.41 -14.20
C SER A 257 4.15 0.37 -13.45
N ILE A 258 4.82 -0.29 -12.49
CA ILE A 258 5.97 0.28 -11.79
C ILE A 258 7.12 0.61 -12.77
N ARG A 259 7.32 -0.19 -13.84
CA ARG A 259 8.35 0.04 -14.86
C ARG A 259 8.08 1.34 -15.62
N GLN A 260 6.83 1.57 -16.06
CA GLN A 260 6.47 2.81 -16.75
C GLN A 260 6.62 4.03 -15.84
N LEU A 261 6.23 3.93 -14.58
CA LEU A 261 6.38 5.02 -13.61
C LEU A 261 7.86 5.36 -13.36
N ALA A 262 8.70 4.34 -13.16
CA ALA A 262 10.14 4.52 -12.95
C ALA A 262 10.83 5.06 -14.22
N ALA A 263 10.49 4.53 -15.41
CA ALA A 263 10.99 5.03 -16.69
C ALA A 263 10.66 6.50 -16.89
N HIS A 264 9.40 6.90 -16.62
CA HIS A 264 8.97 8.30 -16.74
C HIS A 264 9.75 9.22 -15.78
N ALA A 265 9.90 8.83 -14.51
CA ALA A 265 10.64 9.63 -13.53
C ALA A 265 12.11 9.83 -13.93
N ARG A 266 12.76 8.75 -14.43
CA ARG A 266 14.13 8.79 -14.94
C ARG A 266 14.27 9.69 -16.17
N ALA A 267 13.38 9.54 -17.13
CA ALA A 267 13.40 10.33 -18.38
C ALA A 267 13.11 11.82 -18.11
N ARG A 268 12.23 12.13 -17.16
CA ARG A 268 11.88 13.50 -16.80
C ARG A 268 13.04 14.23 -16.15
N GLY A 269 13.73 13.56 -15.22
CA GLY A 269 14.83 14.14 -14.44
C GLY A 269 14.40 15.34 -13.59
N GLY A 270 15.38 15.94 -12.91
CA GLY A 270 15.17 17.07 -12.03
C GLY A 270 14.70 16.69 -10.62
N GLU A 271 14.82 17.63 -9.69
CA GLU A 271 14.70 17.43 -8.25
C GLU A 271 13.35 16.81 -7.82
N GLY A 272 12.25 17.20 -8.46
CA GLY A 272 10.92 16.67 -8.16
C GLY A 272 10.79 15.22 -8.60
N ALA A 273 11.16 14.90 -9.84
CA ALA A 273 11.08 13.55 -10.39
C ALA A 273 12.05 12.58 -9.69
N GLU A 274 13.27 13.02 -9.38
CA GLU A 274 14.26 12.24 -8.62
C GLU A 274 13.78 11.93 -7.20
N THR A 275 13.14 12.93 -6.55
CA THR A 275 12.55 12.72 -5.22
C THR A 275 11.39 11.72 -5.29
N TRP A 276 10.54 11.79 -6.32
CA TRP A 276 9.46 10.82 -6.49
C TRP A 276 9.96 9.43 -6.86
N LEU A 277 10.99 9.32 -7.70
CA LEU A 277 11.66 8.05 -7.98
C LEU A 277 12.22 7.41 -6.70
N ALA A 278 12.76 8.21 -5.79
CA ALA A 278 13.23 7.70 -4.50
C ALA A 278 12.08 7.05 -3.68
N GLU A 279 10.84 7.53 -3.80
CA GLU A 279 9.69 6.88 -3.14
C GLU A 279 9.33 5.53 -3.78
N LEU A 280 9.48 5.40 -5.10
CA LEU A 280 9.32 4.10 -5.78
C LEU A 280 10.43 3.13 -5.37
N ILE A 281 11.66 3.63 -5.15
CA ILE A 281 12.78 2.83 -4.65
C ILE A 281 12.56 2.42 -3.18
N TRP A 282 11.95 3.27 -2.34
CA TRP A 282 11.53 2.89 -0.99
C TRP A 282 10.59 1.68 -0.99
N ARG A 283 9.67 1.62 -1.97
CA ARG A 283 8.78 0.48 -2.13
C ARG A 283 9.57 -0.80 -2.45
N ASP A 284 10.49 -0.76 -3.41
CA ASP A 284 11.37 -1.90 -3.72
C ASP A 284 12.20 -2.33 -2.49
N PHE A 285 12.73 -1.35 -1.74
CA PHE A 285 13.51 -1.60 -0.53
C PHE A 285 12.71 -2.35 0.54
N TYR A 286 11.47 -1.95 0.81
CA TYR A 286 10.63 -2.64 1.79
C TYR A 286 10.22 -4.05 1.32
N HIS A 287 10.01 -4.25 0.03
CA HIS A 287 9.79 -5.61 -0.51
C HIS A 287 11.02 -6.50 -0.33
N GLN A 288 12.22 -5.96 -0.53
CA GLN A 288 13.48 -6.67 -0.30
C GLN A 288 13.65 -6.97 1.20
N ILE A 289 13.33 -6.03 2.10
CA ILE A 289 13.35 -6.29 3.55
C ILE A 289 12.40 -7.42 3.91
N LEU A 290 11.15 -7.38 3.44
CA LEU A 290 10.16 -8.42 3.73
C LEU A 290 10.60 -9.79 3.20
N TRP A 291 11.21 -9.84 2.01
CA TRP A 291 11.71 -11.07 1.41
C TRP A 291 12.82 -11.72 2.25
N HIS A 292 13.82 -10.94 2.68
CA HIS A 292 14.97 -11.47 3.42
C HIS A 292 14.71 -11.61 4.92
N HIS A 293 13.72 -10.92 5.45
CA HIS A 293 13.41 -10.86 6.88
C HIS A 293 11.91 -11.05 7.13
N PRO A 294 11.31 -12.19 6.72
CA PRO A 294 9.85 -12.41 6.83
C PRO A 294 9.35 -12.35 8.29
N GLN A 295 10.24 -12.58 9.28
CA GLN A 295 9.88 -12.44 10.70
C GLN A 295 9.46 -11.00 11.09
N VAL A 296 9.76 -9.98 10.29
CA VAL A 296 9.35 -8.59 10.58
C VAL A 296 7.83 -8.40 10.62
N VAL A 297 7.07 -9.34 10.06
CA VAL A 297 5.60 -9.32 10.14
C VAL A 297 5.13 -9.33 11.59
N GLU A 298 5.76 -10.17 12.44
CA GLU A 298 5.38 -10.36 13.84
C GLU A 298 6.40 -9.75 14.82
N HIS A 299 7.65 -9.55 14.39
CA HIS A 299 8.76 -9.16 15.25
C HIS A 299 9.41 -7.85 14.79
N ALA A 300 10.08 -7.17 15.72
CA ALA A 300 10.94 -6.05 15.40
C ALA A 300 12.06 -6.50 14.45
N PHE A 301 12.40 -5.68 13.45
CA PHE A 301 13.54 -5.94 12.57
C PHE A 301 14.85 -6.06 13.36
N ARG A 302 15.00 -5.23 14.40
CA ARG A 302 16.10 -5.28 15.35
C ARG A 302 15.67 -6.02 16.61
N PRO A 303 16.18 -7.25 16.85
CA PRO A 303 15.71 -8.08 17.96
C PRO A 303 15.81 -7.44 19.34
N GLU A 304 16.81 -6.57 19.56
CA GLU A 304 16.99 -5.85 20.82
C GLU A 304 15.81 -4.96 21.19
N TYR A 305 14.99 -4.55 20.21
CA TYR A 305 13.79 -3.75 20.45
C TYR A 305 12.58 -4.55 20.91
N GLU A 306 12.63 -5.89 20.88
CA GLU A 306 11.60 -6.72 21.52
C GLU A 306 11.57 -6.56 23.04
N ALA A 307 12.65 -6.09 23.65
CA ALA A 307 12.72 -5.76 25.08
C ALA A 307 11.90 -4.51 25.46
N VAL A 308 11.46 -3.71 24.49
CA VAL A 308 10.66 -2.50 24.73
C VAL A 308 9.28 -2.88 25.26
N GLN A 309 8.98 -2.46 26.49
CA GLN A 309 7.68 -2.72 27.11
C GLN A 309 6.65 -1.68 26.68
N TRP A 310 5.62 -2.12 25.97
CA TRP A 310 4.49 -1.29 25.56
C TRP A 310 3.43 -1.25 26.66
N ASP A 311 2.69 -0.14 26.72
CA ASP A 311 1.61 0.01 27.69
C ASP A 311 0.36 -0.74 27.22
N ASP A 312 -0.31 -1.44 28.12
CA ASP A 312 -1.67 -1.96 27.88
C ASP A 312 -2.67 -0.83 28.13
N ALA A 313 -3.01 -0.10 27.08
CA ALA A 313 -3.82 1.10 27.14
C ALA A 313 -4.95 1.09 26.08
N PRO A 314 -5.92 0.17 26.20
CA PRO A 314 -6.97 -0.01 25.19
C PRO A 314 -7.83 1.23 25.00
N GLU A 315 -8.06 2.03 26.06
CA GLU A 315 -8.83 3.27 25.95
C GLU A 315 -8.10 4.35 25.13
N LEU A 316 -6.78 4.46 25.28
CA LEU A 316 -5.96 5.39 24.50
C LEU A 316 -5.89 4.93 23.04
N PHE A 317 -5.78 3.62 22.81
CA PHE A 317 -5.82 3.06 21.46
C PHE A 317 -7.18 3.30 20.79
N ALA A 318 -8.28 3.07 21.50
CA ALA A 318 -9.62 3.35 21.00
C ALA A 318 -9.81 4.84 20.65
N ALA A 319 -9.36 5.75 21.54
CA ALA A 319 -9.43 7.19 21.28
C ALA A 319 -8.62 7.59 20.01
N TRP A 320 -7.46 6.98 19.79
CA TRP A 320 -6.66 7.17 18.58
C TRP A 320 -7.39 6.64 17.34
N CYS A 321 -7.93 5.43 17.36
CA CYS A 321 -8.70 4.84 16.26
C CYS A 321 -9.92 5.71 15.90
N GLU A 322 -10.60 6.26 16.90
CA GLU A 322 -11.83 7.05 16.74
C GLU A 322 -11.59 8.54 16.48
N ALA A 323 -10.32 8.96 16.35
CA ALA A 323 -9.94 10.36 16.13
C ALA A 323 -10.44 11.30 17.26
N ARG A 324 -10.19 10.91 18.52
CA ARG A 324 -10.59 11.64 19.72
C ARG A 324 -9.42 11.89 20.67
N THR A 325 -8.23 12.10 20.12
CA THR A 325 -7.01 12.30 20.93
C THR A 325 -6.89 13.68 21.53
N GLY A 326 -7.63 14.66 20.99
CA GLY A 326 -7.50 16.07 21.34
C GLY A 326 -6.33 16.77 20.67
N TYR A 327 -5.57 16.08 19.82
CA TYR A 327 -4.51 16.65 18.98
C TYR A 327 -5.03 16.79 17.53
N PRO A 328 -5.36 18.01 17.06
CA PRO A 328 -6.11 18.20 15.82
C PRO A 328 -5.49 17.57 14.59
N ILE A 329 -4.17 17.61 14.44
CA ILE A 329 -3.51 17.00 13.25
C ILE A 329 -3.62 15.47 13.27
N VAL A 330 -3.56 14.85 14.45
CA VAL A 330 -3.74 13.39 14.63
C VAL A 330 -5.18 13.02 14.36
N ASP A 331 -6.13 13.71 14.96
CA ASP A 331 -7.56 13.43 14.80
C ASP A 331 -8.03 13.66 13.36
N ALA A 332 -7.60 14.74 12.70
CA ALA A 332 -7.88 14.99 11.29
C ALA A 332 -7.34 13.89 10.38
N ALA A 333 -6.12 13.41 10.66
CA ALA A 333 -5.50 12.33 9.90
C ALA A 333 -6.24 11.00 10.08
N MET A 334 -6.62 10.65 11.31
CA MET A 334 -7.39 9.43 11.59
C MET A 334 -8.80 9.50 10.98
N ARG A 335 -9.47 10.67 11.00
CA ARG A 335 -10.74 10.84 10.27
C ARG A 335 -10.57 10.70 8.77
N GLN A 336 -9.50 11.25 8.19
CA GLN A 336 -9.22 11.02 6.77
C GLN A 336 -9.13 9.53 6.47
N LEU A 337 -8.36 8.78 7.27
CA LEU A 337 -8.22 7.34 7.10
C LEU A 337 -9.59 6.63 7.16
N ASN A 338 -10.35 6.86 8.23
CA ASN A 338 -11.60 6.17 8.49
C ASN A 338 -12.67 6.47 7.41
N GLN A 339 -12.74 7.72 6.96
CA GLN A 339 -13.72 8.15 5.95
C GLN A 339 -13.35 7.73 4.53
N THR A 340 -12.04 7.70 4.20
CA THR A 340 -11.60 7.56 2.81
C THR A 340 -10.79 6.30 2.51
N GLY A 341 -10.29 5.60 3.54
CA GLY A 341 -9.35 4.50 3.37
C GLY A 341 -7.97 4.94 2.85
N TRP A 342 -7.68 6.25 2.89
CA TRP A 342 -6.39 6.79 2.46
C TRP A 342 -5.88 7.82 3.45
N MET A 343 -4.56 7.88 3.63
CA MET A 343 -3.91 8.87 4.47
C MET A 343 -2.63 9.36 3.80
N HIS A 344 -2.40 10.67 3.84
CA HIS A 344 -1.17 11.29 3.35
C HIS A 344 0.07 10.78 4.11
N ASN A 345 1.19 10.50 3.40
CA ASN A 345 2.38 9.89 4.03
C ASN A 345 2.90 10.65 5.25
N ARG A 346 2.97 11.98 5.20
CA ARG A 346 3.42 12.79 6.35
C ARG A 346 2.55 12.54 7.59
N LEU A 347 1.27 12.36 7.39
CA LEU A 347 0.31 12.09 8.47
C LEU A 347 0.47 10.67 9.01
N ARG A 348 0.73 9.67 8.17
CA ARG A 348 1.04 8.29 8.63
C ARG A 348 2.21 8.30 9.62
N MET A 349 3.27 9.07 9.31
CA MET A 349 4.42 9.23 10.21
C MET A 349 4.04 9.90 11.54
N ILE A 350 3.20 10.94 11.49
CA ILE A 350 2.77 11.70 12.69
C ILE A 350 1.91 10.82 13.59
N VAL A 351 0.87 10.17 13.05
CA VAL A 351 -0.06 9.37 13.85
C VAL A 351 0.57 8.08 14.38
N ALA A 352 1.50 7.47 13.64
CA ALA A 352 2.25 6.30 14.11
C ALA A 352 3.26 6.68 15.21
N SER A 353 3.96 7.80 15.06
CA SER A 353 4.81 8.34 16.13
C SER A 353 4.00 8.68 17.38
N PHE A 354 2.80 9.28 17.21
CA PHE A 354 1.93 9.61 18.34
C PHE A 354 1.47 8.34 19.08
N LEU A 355 0.99 7.32 18.35
CA LEU A 355 0.58 6.06 18.95
C LEU A 355 1.71 5.42 19.78
N THR A 356 2.89 5.30 19.18
CA THR A 356 4.00 4.55 19.77
C THR A 356 4.81 5.34 20.81
N LYS A 357 4.94 6.67 20.62
CA LYS A 357 5.82 7.50 21.45
C LYS A 357 5.05 8.35 22.46
N ASP A 358 3.86 8.84 22.12
CA ASP A 358 3.06 9.64 23.08
C ASP A 358 2.12 8.76 23.88
N LEU A 359 1.42 7.80 23.24
CA LEU A 359 0.52 6.90 23.94
C LEU A 359 1.19 5.64 24.49
N GLY A 360 2.38 5.28 24.02
CA GLY A 360 3.12 4.11 24.47
C GLY A 360 2.54 2.77 24.02
N VAL A 361 1.65 2.78 23.05
CA VAL A 361 0.95 1.59 22.53
C VAL A 361 1.80 0.85 21.52
N ASP A 362 1.72 -0.49 21.53
CA ASP A 362 2.46 -1.36 20.62
C ASP A 362 2.15 -1.01 19.15
N TRP A 363 3.21 -0.82 18.35
CA TRP A 363 3.12 -0.50 16.94
C TRP A 363 2.33 -1.54 16.13
N ARG A 364 2.33 -2.81 16.55
CA ARG A 364 1.61 -3.90 15.90
C ARG A 364 0.09 -3.69 15.90
N LEU A 365 -0.45 -3.04 16.95
CA LEU A 365 -1.87 -2.68 17.00
C LEU A 365 -2.22 -1.62 15.96
N GLY A 366 -1.36 -0.60 15.81
CA GLY A 366 -1.54 0.43 14.80
C GLY A 366 -1.36 -0.10 13.38
N GLU A 367 -0.37 -0.99 13.18
CA GLU A 367 -0.13 -1.66 11.89
C GLU A 367 -1.37 -2.44 11.45
N ARG A 368 -1.95 -3.27 12.31
CA ARG A 368 -3.18 -4.02 12.05
C ARG A 368 -4.39 -3.13 11.79
N TYR A 369 -4.51 -2.01 12.52
CA TYR A 369 -5.57 -1.05 12.27
C TYR A 369 -5.44 -0.43 10.86
N PHE A 370 -4.23 -0.07 10.46
CA PHE A 370 -3.97 0.41 9.10
C PHE A 370 -4.23 -0.66 8.05
N ALA A 371 -3.87 -1.90 8.31
CA ALA A 371 -4.15 -3.04 7.42
C ALA A 371 -5.67 -3.21 7.17
N ALA A 372 -6.49 -2.95 8.18
CA ALA A 372 -7.95 -3.03 8.07
C ALA A 372 -8.55 -1.81 7.32
N GLN A 373 -7.97 -0.62 7.45
CA GLN A 373 -8.57 0.63 6.95
C GLN A 373 -8.05 1.09 5.58
N LEU A 374 -6.77 0.82 5.26
CA LEU A 374 -6.13 1.36 4.07
C LEU A 374 -6.56 0.65 2.78
N ASN A 375 -6.99 1.43 1.79
CA ASN A 375 -7.24 0.93 0.43
C ASN A 375 -5.94 0.50 -0.28
N ASP A 376 -4.83 1.14 0.08
CA ASP A 376 -3.50 0.89 -0.47
C ASP A 376 -2.63 0.00 0.43
N TYR A 377 -3.26 -0.79 1.32
CA TYR A 377 -2.52 -1.67 2.21
C TYR A 377 -1.58 -2.60 1.42
N ASP A 378 -0.31 -2.47 1.73
CA ASP A 378 0.78 -3.30 1.22
C ASP A 378 1.63 -3.67 2.43
N LEU A 379 1.75 -4.97 2.71
CA LEU A 379 2.39 -5.47 3.94
C LEU A 379 3.82 -4.95 4.08
N ALA A 380 4.61 -4.98 3.00
CA ALA A 380 5.99 -4.53 3.02
C ALA A 380 6.11 -3.05 3.39
N ALA A 381 5.32 -2.19 2.74
CA ALA A 381 5.35 -0.74 2.95
C ALA A 381 4.72 -0.35 4.29
N ASN A 382 3.62 -0.98 4.70
CA ASN A 382 2.93 -0.69 5.96
C ASN A 382 3.79 -1.10 7.16
N ASN A 383 4.26 -2.34 7.19
CA ASN A 383 5.13 -2.85 8.25
C ASN A 383 6.43 -2.02 8.36
N GLY A 384 7.10 -1.79 7.21
CA GLY A 384 8.32 -0.98 7.19
C GLY A 384 8.09 0.44 7.71
N GLY A 385 6.99 1.09 7.33
CA GLY A 385 6.61 2.42 7.79
C GLY A 385 6.29 2.49 9.30
N TRP A 386 5.57 1.49 9.81
CA TRP A 386 5.25 1.38 11.24
C TRP A 386 6.50 1.15 12.09
N GLN A 387 7.35 0.22 11.69
CA GLN A 387 8.61 -0.05 12.39
C GLN A 387 9.58 1.12 12.30
N TRP A 388 9.57 1.88 11.18
CA TRP A 388 10.33 3.11 11.06
C TRP A 388 9.89 4.14 12.12
N ALA A 389 8.59 4.36 12.29
CA ALA A 389 8.04 5.29 13.27
C ALA A 389 8.25 4.83 14.72
N ALA A 390 8.10 3.52 14.97
CA ALA A 390 8.34 2.90 16.26
C ALA A 390 9.83 2.80 16.64
N SER A 391 10.75 3.04 15.71
CA SER A 391 12.21 2.90 15.88
C SER A 391 12.70 1.45 15.97
N THR A 392 11.87 0.47 15.65
CA THR A 392 12.17 -0.97 15.74
C THR A 392 12.65 -1.55 14.42
N GLY A 393 12.54 -0.78 13.32
CA GLY A 393 12.76 -1.22 11.95
C GLY A 393 14.19 -1.08 11.43
N CYS A 394 14.36 -1.53 10.17
CA CYS A 394 15.54 -1.20 9.37
C CYS A 394 15.55 0.30 9.04
N ASP A 395 16.71 0.92 9.06
CA ASP A 395 16.89 2.36 8.78
C ASP A 395 15.87 3.26 9.51
N ALA A 396 15.40 2.81 10.68
CA ALA A 396 14.38 3.50 11.45
C ALA A 396 14.90 4.83 12.02
N GLN A 397 13.98 5.77 12.25
CA GLN A 397 14.36 6.99 12.95
C GLN A 397 14.89 6.68 14.36
N PRO A 398 15.87 7.45 14.84
CA PRO A 398 16.39 7.27 16.19
C PRO A 398 15.28 7.34 17.25
N TRP A 399 15.27 6.43 18.21
CA TRP A 399 14.21 6.31 19.22
C TRP A 399 14.02 7.58 20.06
N PHE A 400 15.06 8.39 20.25
CA PHE A 400 14.99 9.67 20.98
C PHE A 400 14.39 10.81 20.14
N ARG A 401 14.19 10.62 18.83
CA ARG A 401 13.51 11.58 17.96
C ARG A 401 12.00 11.36 18.03
N ILE A 402 11.35 12.05 18.95
CA ILE A 402 9.91 11.98 19.19
C ILE A 402 9.27 13.20 18.53
N PHE A 403 8.29 12.98 17.68
CA PHE A 403 7.57 14.06 17.02
C PHE A 403 6.67 14.78 18.01
N ASN A 404 6.81 16.11 18.12
CA ASN A 404 5.82 16.91 18.82
C ASN A 404 4.65 17.18 17.85
N PRO A 405 3.43 16.67 18.13
CA PRO A 405 2.32 16.76 17.18
C PRO A 405 1.89 18.21 16.89
N VAL A 406 2.02 19.14 17.86
CA VAL A 406 1.73 20.56 17.65
C VAL A 406 2.73 21.18 16.67
N SER A 407 4.03 21.00 16.91
CA SER A 407 5.07 21.52 15.98
C SER A 407 5.01 20.90 14.58
N GLN A 408 4.64 19.61 14.49
CA GLN A 408 4.39 18.97 13.18
C GLN A 408 3.19 19.61 12.47
N SER A 409 2.12 19.89 13.22
CA SER A 409 0.92 20.54 12.73
C SER A 409 1.21 21.94 12.19
N GLU A 410 1.88 22.78 12.99
CA GLU A 410 2.30 24.14 12.60
C GLU A 410 3.15 24.14 11.32
N LYS A 411 4.06 23.15 11.21
CA LYS A 411 4.97 23.05 10.07
C LYS A 411 4.29 22.61 8.78
N PHE A 412 3.39 21.62 8.84
CA PHE A 412 2.86 20.94 7.65
C PHE A 412 1.42 21.30 7.30
N ASP A 413 0.71 21.98 8.21
CA ASP A 413 -0.63 22.56 7.94
C ASP A 413 -0.75 23.95 8.60
N PRO A 414 0.15 24.90 8.31
CA PRO A 414 0.31 26.15 9.08
C PRO A 414 -0.98 26.98 9.21
N GLU A 415 -1.86 26.91 8.24
CA GLU A 415 -3.16 27.60 8.25
C GLU A 415 -4.31 26.72 8.75
N GLY A 416 -4.03 25.46 9.21
CA GLY A 416 -5.03 24.51 9.66
C GLY A 416 -6.06 24.12 8.59
N ARG A 417 -5.70 24.20 7.31
CA ARG A 417 -6.62 23.87 6.19
C ARG A 417 -6.99 22.40 6.14
N PHE A 418 -6.00 21.53 6.39
CA PHE A 418 -6.23 20.10 6.47
C PHE A 418 -7.06 19.76 7.71
N ILE A 419 -6.71 20.32 8.86
CA ILE A 419 -7.44 20.14 10.11
C ILE A 419 -8.91 20.53 9.92
N ARG A 420 -9.21 21.73 9.42
CA ARG A 420 -10.60 22.19 9.24
C ARG A 420 -11.40 21.37 8.24
N ARG A 421 -10.74 20.77 7.26
CA ARG A 421 -11.41 19.88 6.29
C ARG A 421 -11.99 18.64 6.95
N TYR A 422 -11.25 18.03 7.89
CA TYR A 422 -11.65 16.79 8.54
C TYR A 422 -12.22 16.96 9.94
N LEU A 423 -12.05 18.15 10.55
CA LEU A 423 -12.59 18.53 11.84
C LEU A 423 -13.43 19.80 11.69
N PRO A 424 -14.66 19.70 11.12
CA PRO A 424 -15.52 20.88 10.89
C PRO A 424 -15.92 21.58 12.18
N GLU A 425 -15.93 20.91 13.32
CA GLU A 425 -16.13 21.47 14.66
C GLU A 425 -15.07 22.51 15.04
N LEU A 426 -13.88 22.44 14.44
CA LEU A 426 -12.79 23.39 14.63
C LEU A 426 -12.74 24.49 13.53
N ALA A 427 -13.72 24.54 12.63
CA ALA A 427 -13.69 25.44 11.47
C ALA A 427 -13.59 26.93 11.86
N ARG A 428 -14.13 27.31 13.01
CA ARG A 428 -14.15 28.69 13.50
C ARG A 428 -13.00 29.02 14.45
N VAL A 429 -12.20 28.04 14.83
CA VAL A 429 -11.05 28.25 15.73
C VAL A 429 -10.01 29.11 15.00
N PRO A 430 -9.53 30.22 15.59
CA PRO A 430 -8.48 31.04 14.98
C PRO A 430 -7.18 30.28 14.71
N ASP A 431 -6.43 30.68 13.68
CA ASP A 431 -5.20 29.99 13.25
C ASP A 431 -4.17 29.84 14.40
N LYS A 432 -4.06 30.86 15.25
CA LYS A 432 -3.16 30.82 16.42
C LYS A 432 -3.46 29.72 17.43
N PHE A 433 -4.66 29.14 17.40
CA PHE A 433 -5.10 28.09 18.33
C PHE A 433 -5.41 26.76 17.64
N ILE A 434 -5.47 26.72 16.30
CA ILE A 434 -5.93 25.54 15.54
C ILE A 434 -5.08 24.29 15.81
N HIS A 435 -3.80 24.48 16.14
CA HIS A 435 -2.87 23.38 16.40
C HIS A 435 -2.90 22.89 17.86
N ALA A 436 -3.41 23.71 18.78
CA ALA A 436 -3.51 23.42 20.22
C ALA A 436 -4.75 24.12 20.82
N PRO A 437 -5.99 23.74 20.43
CA PRO A 437 -7.20 24.47 20.79
C PRO A 437 -7.49 24.45 22.30
N TRP A 438 -6.92 23.52 23.06
CA TRP A 438 -7.03 23.50 24.52
C TRP A 438 -6.35 24.67 25.22
N THR A 439 -5.55 25.44 24.49
CA THR A 439 -4.91 26.66 25.02
C THR A 439 -5.83 27.89 24.97
N MET A 440 -7.01 27.77 24.34
CA MET A 440 -8.00 28.86 24.29
C MET A 440 -8.57 29.16 25.67
N GLY A 441 -8.56 30.45 26.04
CA GLY A 441 -9.36 30.92 27.18
C GLY A 441 -10.87 30.87 26.95
N GLY A 442 -11.66 31.00 28.01
CA GLY A 442 -13.12 30.94 27.90
C GLY A 442 -13.72 31.98 26.93
N ILE A 443 -13.12 33.17 26.84
CA ILE A 443 -13.55 34.24 25.90
C ILE A 443 -13.30 33.81 24.45
N ASP A 444 -12.12 33.24 24.15
CA ASP A 444 -11.80 32.76 22.79
C ASP A 444 -12.72 31.60 22.39
N GLN A 445 -12.98 30.64 23.30
CA GLN A 445 -13.89 29.53 23.07
C GLN A 445 -15.33 30.03 22.78
N ALA A 446 -15.82 31.00 23.55
CA ALA A 446 -17.14 31.61 23.31
C ALA A 446 -17.21 32.34 21.98
N ALA A 447 -16.15 33.08 21.60
CA ALA A 447 -16.08 33.81 20.35
C ALA A 447 -16.12 32.92 19.11
N CYS A 448 -15.40 31.78 19.13
CA CYS A 448 -15.42 30.80 18.04
C CYS A 448 -16.53 29.74 18.15
N ARG A 449 -17.32 29.77 19.23
CA ARG A 449 -18.41 28.82 19.51
C ARG A 449 -17.90 27.35 19.51
N THR A 450 -16.73 27.13 20.07
CA THR A 450 -16.14 25.78 20.19
C THR A 450 -15.66 25.63 21.63
N LYS A 451 -16.30 24.73 22.37
CA LYS A 451 -15.98 24.44 23.78
C LYS A 451 -15.15 23.16 23.86
N ILE A 452 -13.90 23.29 24.34
CA ILE A 452 -13.01 22.15 24.55
C ILE A 452 -13.54 21.29 25.71
N GLY A 453 -13.55 19.98 25.50
CA GLY A 453 -14.15 18.99 26.41
C GLY A 453 -15.63 18.72 26.14
N VAL A 454 -16.27 19.48 25.21
CA VAL A 454 -17.67 19.29 24.81
C VAL A 454 -17.80 19.10 23.29
N ASP A 455 -17.40 20.12 22.51
CA ASP A 455 -17.50 20.08 21.05
C ASP A 455 -16.29 19.39 20.42
N TYR A 456 -15.12 19.51 21.06
CA TYR A 456 -13.88 18.84 20.68
C TYR A 456 -13.15 18.40 21.95
N PRO A 457 -12.54 17.19 22.00
CA PRO A 457 -11.88 16.67 23.18
C PRO A 457 -10.66 17.52 23.58
N GLY A 458 -10.36 17.52 24.89
CA GLY A 458 -9.05 17.95 25.36
C GLY A 458 -7.99 16.89 25.06
N PRO A 459 -6.67 17.24 25.17
CA PRO A 459 -5.60 16.29 24.90
C PRO A 459 -5.62 15.12 25.90
N ILE A 460 -5.60 13.87 25.37
CA ILE A 460 -5.63 12.65 26.21
C ILE A 460 -4.28 12.34 26.86
N VAL A 461 -3.22 13.01 26.45
CA VAL A 461 -1.87 12.85 26.97
C VAL A 461 -1.15 14.20 26.96
N ASP A 462 -0.33 14.46 27.99
CA ASP A 462 0.65 15.54 27.96
C ASP A 462 1.91 15.09 27.21
N HIS A 463 2.25 15.78 26.11
CA HIS A 463 3.38 15.43 25.25
C HIS A 463 4.73 15.46 25.98
N ALA A 464 4.95 16.43 26.88
CA ALA A 464 6.22 16.54 27.59
C ALA A 464 6.43 15.34 28.53
N ALA A 465 5.42 15.01 29.31
CA ALA A 465 5.44 13.83 30.18
C ALA A 465 5.54 12.51 29.39
N ALA A 466 4.84 12.41 28.25
CA ALA A 466 4.92 11.24 27.36
C ALA A 466 6.31 11.06 26.78
N ARG A 467 6.97 12.16 26.39
CA ARG A 467 8.34 12.15 25.89
C ARG A 467 9.31 11.58 26.93
N GLU A 468 9.21 11.99 28.18
CA GLU A 468 10.05 11.45 29.26
C GLU A 468 9.83 9.96 29.48
N ARG A 469 8.58 9.51 29.54
CA ARG A 469 8.25 8.08 29.65
C ARG A 469 8.83 7.28 28.48
N THR A 470 8.75 7.80 27.26
CA THR A 470 9.29 7.13 26.07
C THR A 470 10.81 7.04 26.11
N LEU A 471 11.51 8.08 26.54
CA LEU A 471 12.97 8.04 26.71
C LEU A 471 13.39 6.98 27.74
N GLN A 472 12.61 6.82 28.82
CA GLN A 472 12.83 5.77 29.82
C GLN A 472 12.54 4.39 29.24
N ARG A 473 11.40 4.21 28.55
CA ARG A 473 10.98 2.95 27.90
C ARG A 473 12.05 2.39 26.96
N PHE A 474 12.61 3.24 26.11
CA PHE A 474 13.67 2.85 25.17
C PHE A 474 15.06 2.78 25.80
N GLY A 475 15.21 3.16 27.07
CA GLY A 475 16.46 3.06 27.83
C GLY A 475 16.98 1.62 27.94
N VAL A 476 16.09 0.64 27.93
CA VAL A 476 16.44 -0.80 27.99
C VAL A 476 17.34 -1.21 26.83
N VAL A 477 17.11 -0.66 25.62
CA VAL A 477 17.89 -0.97 24.42
C VAL A 477 19.36 -0.52 24.51
N LYS A 478 19.67 0.50 25.33
CA LYS A 478 21.05 0.98 25.52
C LYS A 478 21.87 0.04 26.39
N ASN A 479 21.23 -0.63 27.34
CA ASN A 479 21.94 -1.49 28.30
C ASN A 479 22.41 -2.79 27.63
N ASP A 480 21.67 -3.31 26.66
CA ASP A 480 22.02 -4.54 25.95
C ASP A 480 23.18 -4.32 24.96
N ALA A 481 23.28 -3.11 24.34
CA ALA A 481 24.37 -2.76 23.44
C ALA A 481 25.74 -2.55 24.11
N GLN A 482 25.78 -2.43 25.45
CA GLN A 482 27.01 -2.31 26.25
C GLN A 482 27.44 -3.64 26.91
N GLY A 483 26.60 -4.67 26.81
CA GLY A 483 26.84 -5.99 27.39
C GLY A 483 27.19 -7.11 26.40
N ALA A 484 27.37 -6.81 25.11
CA ALA A 484 27.69 -7.77 24.06
C ALA A 484 29.11 -7.56 23.48
#